data_7b2520b0b3274ab9edaf314e0bb005e7
#
_entry.id   7b2520b0b3274ab9edaf314e0bb005e7
#
_cell.length_a   1.000
_cell.length_b   1.000
_cell.length_c   1.000
_cell.angle_alpha   90.00
_cell.angle_beta   90.00
_cell.angle_gamma   90.00
#
_symmetry.space_group_name_H-M   'P 1'
#
loop_
_entity.id
_entity.type
_entity.pdbx_description
1 polymer ?
#
loop_
_entity_poly.entity_id
_entity_poly.type
_entity_poly.pdbx_seq_one_letter_code
_entity_poly.pdbx_strand_id
1 'polypeptide(L)'
;LTYHKTTEEEKYRITAWQYDGAYAIYNSDAYEAQKARGVGFANPKNNFYSFYDGAALVGFINLYGEETEVFFGIGADPACCGRGYGQQMTRMAWDIAQSLFPGKPLYLEV
;
A
#
# COMPACT_ATOMS: atom_id res chain seq x y z
N LEU A 1 -6.22 13.35 -4.89
CA LEU A 1 -5.56 12.10 -5.29
C LEU A 1 -6.47 11.23 -6.14
N THR A 2 -5.87 10.48 -7.03
CA THR A 2 -6.54 9.40 -7.75
C THR A 2 -5.89 8.06 -7.38
N TYR A 3 -6.62 6.97 -7.59
CA TYR A 3 -6.07 5.64 -7.29
C TYR A 3 -6.61 4.60 -8.27
N HIS A 4 -5.86 3.52 -8.37
CA HIS A 4 -6.29 2.30 -9.07
C HIS A 4 -5.58 1.10 -8.45
N LYS A 5 -6.04 -0.09 -8.79
CA LYS A 5 -5.40 -1.31 -8.34
C LYS A 5 -3.96 -1.36 -8.84
N THR A 6 -3.02 -1.68 -7.96
CA THR A 6 -1.58 -1.65 -8.27
C THR A 6 -1.24 -2.59 -9.42
N THR A 7 -0.56 -2.05 -10.44
CA THR A 7 -0.10 -2.82 -11.61
C THR A 7 1.23 -3.51 -11.32
N GLU A 8 1.60 -4.46 -12.18
CA GLU A 8 2.90 -5.14 -12.06
C GLU A 8 4.07 -4.16 -12.15
N GLU A 9 4.01 -3.20 -13.08
CA GLU A 9 5.03 -2.16 -13.19
C GLU A 9 5.16 -1.35 -11.91
N GLU A 10 4.03 -0.97 -11.31
CA GLU A 10 4.02 -0.20 -10.07
C GLU A 10 4.61 -0.98 -8.91
N LYS A 11 4.41 -2.30 -8.86
CA LYS A 11 5.01 -3.13 -7.82
C LYS A 11 6.54 -3.08 -7.87
N TYR A 12 7.11 -3.09 -9.06
CA TYR A 12 8.56 -2.92 -9.22
C TYR A 12 9.02 -1.53 -8.78
N ARG A 13 8.26 -0.48 -9.12
CA ARG A 13 8.58 0.89 -8.73
C ARG A 13 8.51 1.08 -7.22
N ILE A 14 7.45 0.61 -6.59
CA ILE A 14 7.21 0.77 -5.15
C ILE A 14 8.28 0.00 -4.34
N THR A 15 8.58 -1.23 -4.72
CA THR A 15 9.56 -2.03 -3.99
C THR A 15 10.99 -1.53 -4.14
N ALA A 16 11.23 -0.64 -5.12
CA ALA A 16 12.52 0.02 -5.30
C ALA A 16 12.69 1.27 -4.42
N TRP A 17 11.63 1.74 -3.76
CA TRP A 17 11.73 2.90 -2.87
C TRP A 17 12.66 2.58 -1.70
N GLN A 18 13.53 3.55 -1.37
CA GLN A 18 14.51 3.42 -0.30
C GLN A 18 14.29 4.52 0.74
N TYR A 19 14.16 4.11 1.99
CA TYR A 19 14.03 5.01 3.13
C TYR A 19 15.38 5.10 3.82
N ASP A 20 15.75 6.31 4.26
CA ASP A 20 17.05 6.59 4.87
C ASP A 20 17.00 6.55 6.40
N GLY A 21 18.18 6.39 7.02
CA GLY A 21 18.35 6.46 8.46
C GLY A 21 17.48 5.44 9.21
N ALA A 22 16.78 5.91 10.24
CA ALA A 22 15.91 5.06 11.06
C ALA A 22 14.74 4.46 10.28
N TYR A 23 14.37 5.07 9.16
CA TYR A 23 13.26 4.59 8.33
C TYR A 23 13.66 3.48 7.36
N ALA A 24 14.94 3.10 7.32
CA ALA A 24 15.39 2.01 6.44
C ALA A 24 14.72 0.67 6.74
N ILE A 25 14.17 0.49 7.94
CA ILE A 25 13.41 -0.70 8.32
C ILE A 25 12.14 -0.90 7.46
N TYR A 26 11.66 0.16 6.81
CA TYR A 26 10.49 0.09 5.93
C TYR A 26 10.86 -0.25 4.48
N ASN A 27 12.15 -0.42 4.17
CA ASN A 27 12.55 -0.84 2.84
C ASN A 27 12.04 -2.25 2.57
N SER A 28 11.43 -2.42 1.40
CA SER A 28 10.90 -3.72 0.98
C SER A 28 11.97 -4.55 0.28
N ASP A 29 11.81 -5.87 0.31
CA ASP A 29 12.54 -6.75 -0.59
C ASP A 29 12.14 -6.44 -2.03
N ALA A 30 13.03 -6.69 -2.97
CA ALA A 30 12.71 -6.54 -4.40
C ALA A 30 11.51 -7.41 -4.77
N TYR A 31 10.68 -6.91 -5.69
CA TYR A 31 9.47 -7.63 -6.08
C TYR A 31 9.76 -9.05 -6.61
N GLU A 32 10.86 -9.24 -7.34
CA GLU A 32 11.25 -10.58 -7.80
C GLU A 32 11.43 -11.57 -6.64
N ALA A 33 12.03 -11.13 -5.54
CA ALA A 33 12.19 -11.95 -4.34
C ALA A 33 10.83 -12.25 -3.69
N GLN A 34 9.94 -11.28 -3.66
CA GLN A 34 8.58 -11.48 -3.14
C GLN A 34 7.80 -12.47 -3.99
N LYS A 35 7.91 -12.39 -5.32
CA LYS A 35 7.27 -13.32 -6.25
C LYS A 35 7.74 -14.76 -6.03
N ALA A 36 9.04 -14.95 -5.82
CA ALA A 36 9.59 -16.28 -5.58
C ALA A 36 9.04 -16.93 -4.31
N ARG A 37 8.64 -16.13 -3.32
CA ARG A 37 8.13 -16.60 -2.03
C ARG A 37 6.60 -16.50 -1.90
N GLY A 38 5.92 -15.86 -2.84
CA GLY A 38 4.48 -15.65 -2.79
C GLY A 38 4.04 -14.75 -1.64
N VAL A 39 4.87 -13.79 -1.25
CA VAL A 39 4.61 -12.89 -0.12
C VAL A 39 4.44 -11.43 -0.56
N GLY A 40 3.95 -10.58 0.35
CA GLY A 40 3.84 -9.14 0.13
C GLY A 40 3.03 -8.80 -1.13
N PHE A 41 3.65 -8.09 -2.06
CA PHE A 41 3.01 -7.69 -3.31
C PHE A 41 2.63 -8.88 -4.21
N ALA A 42 3.21 -10.04 -3.98
CA ALA A 42 2.91 -11.26 -4.72
C ALA A 42 1.91 -12.19 -4.01
N ASN A 43 1.49 -11.86 -2.79
CA ASN A 43 0.48 -12.64 -2.07
C ASN A 43 -0.91 -12.30 -2.61
N PRO A 44 -1.64 -13.28 -3.21
CA PRO A 44 -2.94 -13.01 -3.82
C PRO A 44 -4.04 -12.59 -2.83
N LYS A 45 -3.83 -12.77 -1.52
CA LYS A 45 -4.77 -12.33 -0.49
C LYS A 45 -4.66 -10.84 -0.20
N ASN A 46 -3.58 -10.20 -0.60
CA ASN A 46 -3.38 -8.77 -0.44
C ASN A 46 -4.05 -8.01 -1.58
N ASN A 47 -4.58 -6.84 -1.26
CA ASN A 47 -5.22 -5.95 -2.22
C ASN A 47 -4.49 -4.61 -2.19
N PHE A 48 -3.60 -4.42 -3.16
CA PHE A 48 -2.78 -3.21 -3.24
C PHE A 48 -3.41 -2.19 -4.19
N TYR A 49 -3.42 -0.94 -3.76
CA TYR A 49 -3.88 0.20 -4.55
C TYR A 49 -2.80 1.26 -4.59
N SER A 50 -2.57 1.80 -5.78
CA SER A 50 -1.57 2.86 -6.01
C SER A 50 -2.27 4.21 -6.06
N PHE A 51 -1.65 5.21 -5.43
CA PHE A 51 -2.19 6.57 -5.34
C PHE A 51 -1.32 7.55 -6.09
N TYR A 52 -1.98 8.44 -6.81
CA TYR A 52 -1.33 9.43 -7.66
C TYR A 52 -1.80 10.83 -7.29
N ASP A 53 -0.86 11.77 -7.32
CA ASP A 53 -1.14 13.20 -7.34
C ASP A 53 -0.74 13.70 -8.73
N GLY A 54 -1.75 13.93 -9.59
CA GLY A 54 -1.49 14.15 -11.01
C GLY A 54 -0.82 12.93 -11.65
N ALA A 55 0.36 13.10 -12.21
CA ALA A 55 1.14 12.04 -12.83
C ALA A 55 2.14 11.36 -11.89
N ALA A 56 2.24 11.82 -10.63
CA ALA A 56 3.23 11.31 -9.67
C ALA A 56 2.62 10.20 -8.80
N LEU A 57 3.26 9.04 -8.81
CA LEU A 57 2.95 7.94 -7.89
C LEU A 57 3.47 8.30 -6.51
N VAL A 58 2.57 8.58 -5.57
CA VAL A 58 2.94 9.11 -4.25
C VAL A 58 2.84 8.11 -3.11
N GLY A 59 2.09 7.04 -3.29
CA GLY A 59 1.94 6.06 -2.22
C GLY A 59 1.09 4.86 -2.62
N PHE A 60 0.93 3.96 -1.67
CA PHE A 60 0.09 2.78 -1.84
C PHE A 60 -0.59 2.40 -0.54
N ILE A 61 -1.65 1.61 -0.64
CA ILE A 61 -2.26 0.93 0.50
C ILE A 61 -2.34 -0.56 0.22
N ASN A 62 -2.44 -1.34 1.29
CA ASN A 62 -2.79 -2.75 1.22
C ASN A 62 -4.00 -3.01 2.12
N LEU A 63 -4.96 -3.77 1.61
CA LEU A 63 -6.10 -4.23 2.39
C LEU A 63 -6.10 -5.76 2.40
N TYR A 64 -6.02 -6.35 3.58
CA TYR A 64 -6.01 -7.79 3.77
C TYR A 64 -7.21 -8.18 4.63
N GLY A 65 -8.16 -8.92 4.04
CA GLY A 65 -9.39 -9.32 4.73
C GLY A 65 -9.20 -10.60 5.52
N GLU A 66 -9.54 -10.54 6.81
CA GLU A 66 -9.70 -11.69 7.68
C GLU A 66 -11.19 -11.94 7.91
N GLU A 67 -11.54 -12.99 8.66
CA GLU A 67 -12.95 -13.36 8.90
C GLU A 67 -13.78 -12.22 9.48
N THR A 68 -13.24 -11.52 10.45
CA THR A 68 -13.97 -10.51 11.21
C THR A 68 -13.49 -9.08 11.01
N GLU A 69 -12.34 -8.89 10.35
CA GLU A 69 -11.69 -7.59 10.26
C GLU A 69 -10.88 -7.47 8.98
N VAL A 70 -10.49 -6.23 8.67
CA VAL A 70 -9.62 -5.93 7.53
C VAL A 70 -8.37 -5.23 8.07
N PHE A 71 -7.20 -5.75 7.74
CA PHE A 71 -5.92 -5.12 8.07
C PHE A 71 -5.51 -4.17 6.96
N PHE A 72 -4.98 -3.04 7.35
CA PHE A 72 -4.64 -1.94 6.47
C PHE A 72 -3.18 -1.57 6.63
N GLY A 73 -2.44 -1.62 5.54
CA GLY A 73 -1.07 -1.14 5.47
C GLY A 73 -0.99 0.07 4.55
N ILE A 74 -0.05 0.97 4.80
CA ILE A 74 0.13 2.18 4.02
C ILE A 74 1.63 2.47 3.83
N GLY A 75 1.97 2.97 2.65
CA GLY A 75 3.32 3.44 2.38
C GLY A 75 3.28 4.65 1.47
N ALA A 76 4.25 5.55 1.66
CA ALA A 76 4.40 6.74 0.82
C ALA A 76 5.80 6.74 0.21
N ASP A 77 5.91 7.30 -1.01
CA ASP A 77 7.20 7.52 -1.64
C ASP A 77 8.07 8.36 -0.68
N PRO A 78 9.30 7.93 -0.36
CA PRO A 78 10.18 8.68 0.52
C PRO A 78 10.35 10.15 0.13
N ALA A 79 10.33 10.45 -1.17
CA ALA A 79 10.41 11.81 -1.68
C ALA A 79 9.17 12.65 -1.41
N CYS A 80 8.05 12.01 -1.04
CA CYS A 80 6.75 12.65 -0.82
C CYS A 80 6.33 12.67 0.65
N CYS A 81 7.17 12.17 1.56
CA CYS A 81 6.85 12.14 2.99
C CYS A 81 6.64 13.55 3.55
N GLY A 82 5.71 13.69 4.49
CA GLY A 82 5.43 14.97 5.14
C GLY A 82 4.50 15.90 4.38
N ARG A 83 3.90 15.46 3.28
CA ARG A 83 2.97 16.28 2.47
C ARG A 83 1.49 16.00 2.74
N GLY A 84 1.18 15.22 3.79
CA GLY A 84 -0.21 14.92 4.14
C GLY A 84 -0.88 13.85 3.28
N TYR A 85 -0.16 13.16 2.41
CA TYR A 85 -0.72 12.11 1.58
C TYR A 85 -1.25 10.93 2.39
N GLY A 86 -0.56 10.59 3.48
CA GLY A 86 -0.99 9.49 4.35
C GLY A 86 -2.40 9.65 4.88
N GLN A 87 -2.77 10.85 5.30
CA GLN A 87 -4.14 11.13 5.79
C GLN A 87 -5.17 11.01 4.68
N GLN A 88 -4.86 11.52 3.50
CA GLN A 88 -5.75 11.41 2.35
C GLN A 88 -5.95 9.97 1.92
N MET A 89 -4.85 9.20 1.84
CA MET A 89 -4.91 7.78 1.50
C MET A 89 -5.69 6.97 2.51
N THR A 90 -5.54 7.28 3.81
CA THR A 90 -6.28 6.58 4.86
C THR A 90 -7.79 6.79 4.73
N ARG A 91 -8.23 8.00 4.42
CA ARG A 91 -9.66 8.28 4.19
C ARG A 91 -10.19 7.50 3.00
N MET A 92 -9.42 7.49 1.90
CA MET A 92 -9.81 6.78 0.69
C MET A 92 -9.80 5.27 0.91
N ALA A 93 -8.85 4.77 1.71
CA ALA A 93 -8.77 3.35 2.06
C ALA A 93 -10.01 2.86 2.80
N TRP A 94 -10.60 3.69 3.65
CA TRP A 94 -11.86 3.35 4.33
C TRP A 94 -12.97 3.06 3.31
N ASP A 95 -13.13 3.93 2.32
CA ASP A 95 -14.15 3.74 1.29
C ASP A 95 -13.91 2.49 0.45
N ILE A 96 -12.64 2.25 0.09
CA ILE A 96 -12.25 1.05 -0.66
C ILE A 96 -12.54 -0.21 0.17
N ALA A 97 -12.18 -0.19 1.46
CA ALA A 97 -12.39 -1.32 2.36
C ALA A 97 -13.89 -1.64 2.52
N GLN A 98 -14.74 -0.62 2.63
CA GLN A 98 -16.20 -0.83 2.73
C GLN A 98 -16.77 -1.44 1.45
N SER A 99 -16.19 -1.12 0.31
CA SER A 99 -16.59 -1.67 -0.98
C SER A 99 -16.17 -3.14 -1.13
N LEU A 100 -14.94 -3.47 -0.71
CA LEU A 100 -14.40 -4.84 -0.82
C LEU A 100 -14.90 -5.76 0.29
N PHE A 101 -15.03 -5.25 1.51
CA PHE A 101 -15.35 -6.02 2.71
C PHE A 101 -16.45 -5.32 3.51
N PRO A 102 -17.71 -5.30 3.01
CA PRO A 102 -18.79 -4.58 3.67
C PRO A 102 -19.01 -5.02 5.11
N GLY A 103 -19.14 -4.06 6.01
CA GLY A 103 -19.46 -4.31 7.42
C GLY A 103 -18.30 -4.78 8.29
N LYS A 104 -17.08 -4.89 7.74
CA LYS A 104 -15.92 -5.29 8.54
C LYS A 104 -15.16 -4.07 9.05
N PRO A 105 -14.73 -4.08 10.33
CA PRO A 105 -13.89 -3.00 10.84
C PRO A 105 -12.51 -3.01 10.20
N LEU A 106 -11.90 -1.82 10.11
CA LEU A 106 -10.59 -1.60 9.51
C LEU A 106 -9.56 -1.35 10.61
N TYR A 107 -8.48 -2.13 10.61
CA TYR A 107 -7.36 -1.98 11.55
C TYR A 107 -6.09 -1.57 10.82
N LEU A 108 -5.45 -0.52 11.32
CA LEU A 108 -4.15 -0.08 10.82
C LEU A 108 -3.06 -0.99 11.40
N GLU A 109 -2.27 -1.57 10.51
CA GLU A 109 -1.12 -2.39 10.87
C GLU A 109 0.15 -1.55 10.71
N VAL A 110 0.90 -1.39 11.78
CA VAL A 110 2.16 -0.62 11.79
C VAL A 110 3.36 -1.52 11.99
#